data_0ad2dbdae4dad231aeda5bd17f7e0b66
#
_entry.id   0ad2dbdae4dad231aeda5bd17f7e0b66
#
_cell.length_a   1.000
_cell.length_b   1.000
_cell.length_c   1.000
_cell.angle_alpha   90.00
_cell.angle_beta   90.00
_cell.angle_gamma   90.00
#
_symmetry.space_group_name_H-M   'P 1'
#
loop_
_entity.id
_entity.type
_entity.pdbx_description
1 polymer ?
#
loop_
_entity_poly.entity_id
_entity_poly.type
_entity_poly.pdbx_seq_one_letter_code
_entity_poly.pdbx_strand_id
1 'polypeptide(L)'
;ASEGSTGVIVLGSHMTPPRKVSSTGVIVKVIAVAIDNVDRAMVRNVLRDAPSTPFVPGRSFCGRVVDCGLDVKRLRPGDLVFGLQDLRKCGALAEYIMVHQDVVAVAPEGRLVPEQIAALPATGVMVHQIVQNHCMVLPRGSRILVLNAHDMIGRLTMQEASRLGMVTVAQVPPSVPHAEALCRQNGAVEVLMGDPLWTINLLHESSFNL
;
A
#
# COMPACT_ATOMS: atom_id res chain seq x y z
N ALA A 1 7.24 7.55 -30.98
CA ALA A 1 6.66 7.09 -29.73
C ALA A 1 5.13 7.15 -29.90
N SER A 2 4.49 6.00 -30.15
CA SER A 2 3.03 5.90 -30.25
C SER A 2 2.46 5.98 -28.84
N GLU A 3 1.62 6.98 -28.60
CA GLU A 3 0.78 7.09 -27.41
C GLU A 3 -0.03 5.79 -27.26
N GLY A 4 0.19 5.13 -26.12
CA GLY A 4 -0.37 3.81 -25.88
C GLY A 4 -1.90 3.83 -25.85
N SER A 5 -2.48 2.81 -26.44
CA SER A 5 -3.90 2.51 -26.36
C SER A 5 -4.36 2.55 -24.92
N THR A 6 -5.33 3.39 -24.62
CA THR A 6 -6.07 3.40 -23.36
C THR A 6 -6.75 2.03 -23.24
N GLY A 7 -6.24 1.18 -22.36
CA GLY A 7 -6.87 -0.11 -22.06
C GLY A 7 -8.29 0.13 -21.56
N VAL A 8 -9.25 -0.58 -22.13
CA VAL A 8 -10.65 -0.51 -21.71
C VAL A 8 -10.86 -1.54 -20.60
N ILE A 9 -11.31 -1.09 -19.43
CA ILE A 9 -11.81 -2.00 -18.39
C ILE A 9 -13.25 -2.35 -18.76
N VAL A 10 -13.49 -3.64 -19.03
CA VAL A 10 -14.81 -4.16 -19.35
C VAL A 10 -15.41 -4.81 -18.11
N LEU A 11 -16.62 -4.42 -17.75
CA LEU A 11 -17.37 -5.08 -16.70
C LEU A 11 -17.86 -6.46 -17.21
N GLY A 12 -17.29 -7.53 -16.65
CA GLY A 12 -17.71 -8.90 -16.96
C GLY A 12 -18.82 -9.38 -16.03
N SER A 13 -20.00 -9.65 -16.57
CA SER A 13 -21.15 -10.17 -15.81
C SER A 13 -21.22 -11.71 -15.73
N HIS A 14 -20.18 -12.41 -16.22
CA HIS A 14 -20.24 -13.87 -16.42
C HIS A 14 -19.39 -14.68 -15.42
N MET A 15 -18.72 -14.03 -14.49
CA MET A 15 -17.89 -14.74 -13.52
C MET A 15 -18.76 -15.26 -12.37
N THR A 16 -18.75 -16.57 -12.19
CA THR A 16 -19.46 -17.20 -11.06
C THR A 16 -18.72 -16.86 -9.75
N PRO A 17 -19.42 -16.42 -8.70
CA PRO A 17 -18.80 -16.23 -7.38
C PRO A 17 -18.09 -17.51 -6.91
N PRO A 18 -16.99 -17.39 -6.13
CA PRO A 18 -16.31 -18.55 -5.57
C PRO A 18 -17.30 -19.39 -4.76
N ARG A 19 -17.47 -20.67 -5.11
CA ARG A 19 -18.42 -21.58 -4.44
C ARG A 19 -17.75 -22.53 -3.45
N LYS A 20 -16.45 -22.72 -3.55
CA LYS A 20 -15.72 -23.67 -2.72
C LYS A 20 -14.51 -22.99 -2.11
N VAL A 21 -14.44 -23.04 -0.79
CA VAL A 21 -13.35 -22.46 -0.02
C VAL A 21 -12.27 -23.52 0.20
N SER A 22 -11.00 -23.20 -0.06
CA SER A 22 -9.89 -24.04 0.40
C SER A 22 -9.82 -24.01 1.93
N SER A 23 -9.13 -24.98 2.55
CA SER A 23 -9.07 -25.06 4.03
C SER A 23 -8.54 -23.77 4.69
N THR A 24 -7.66 -23.04 4.02
CA THR A 24 -7.07 -21.76 4.46
C THR A 24 -7.63 -20.54 3.73
N GLY A 25 -8.63 -20.73 2.88
CA GLY A 25 -9.25 -19.68 2.07
C GLY A 25 -10.30 -18.88 2.85
N VAL A 26 -10.49 -17.65 2.42
CA VAL A 26 -11.53 -16.74 2.92
C VAL A 26 -12.26 -16.14 1.72
N ILE A 27 -13.57 -16.25 1.67
CA ILE A 27 -14.39 -15.55 0.69
C ILE A 27 -14.80 -14.21 1.29
N VAL A 28 -14.50 -13.14 0.58
CA VAL A 28 -14.83 -11.78 0.98
C VAL A 28 -15.77 -11.16 -0.04
N LYS A 29 -16.89 -10.61 0.43
CA LYS A 29 -17.71 -9.68 -0.35
C LYS A 29 -17.04 -8.32 -0.31
N VAL A 30 -16.56 -7.86 -1.44
CA VAL A 30 -15.80 -6.61 -1.56
C VAL A 30 -16.74 -5.40 -1.40
N ILE A 31 -16.30 -4.41 -0.64
CA ILE A 31 -16.99 -3.14 -0.43
C ILE A 31 -16.23 -2.01 -1.14
N ALA A 32 -14.91 -2.00 -1.01
CA ALA A 32 -14.06 -0.98 -1.60
C ALA A 32 -12.72 -1.57 -2.05
N VAL A 33 -12.16 -1.02 -3.12
CA VAL A 33 -10.87 -1.39 -3.71
C VAL A 33 -10.07 -0.13 -3.97
N ALA A 34 -8.80 -0.13 -3.59
CA ALA A 34 -7.88 0.92 -3.97
C ALA A 34 -7.09 0.49 -5.22
N ILE A 35 -7.03 1.39 -6.19
CA ILE A 35 -6.26 1.24 -7.44
C ILE A 35 -5.05 2.16 -7.36
N ASP A 36 -3.88 1.63 -7.59
CA ASP A 36 -2.61 2.35 -7.51
C ASP A 36 -1.78 2.26 -8.81
N ASN A 37 -0.58 2.85 -8.79
CA ASN A 37 0.32 2.81 -9.93
C ASN A 37 0.83 1.39 -10.26
N VAL A 38 0.84 0.49 -9.30
CA VAL A 38 1.24 -0.91 -9.52
C VAL A 38 0.15 -1.64 -10.29
N ASP A 39 -1.12 -1.42 -9.96
CA ASP A 39 -2.24 -1.96 -10.74
C ASP A 39 -2.18 -1.50 -12.19
N ARG A 40 -1.89 -0.22 -12.42
CA ARG A 40 -1.73 0.33 -13.77
C ARG A 40 -0.57 -0.31 -14.53
N ALA A 41 0.56 -0.55 -13.86
CA ALA A 41 1.71 -1.23 -14.45
C ALA A 41 1.39 -2.69 -14.76
N MET A 42 0.67 -3.38 -13.88
CA MET A 42 0.23 -4.76 -14.09
C MET A 42 -0.70 -4.88 -15.30
N VAL A 43 -1.71 -4.02 -15.39
CA VAL A 43 -2.64 -4.00 -16.55
C VAL A 43 -1.86 -3.82 -17.86
N ARG A 44 -0.90 -2.89 -17.90
CA ARG A 44 -0.05 -2.68 -19.09
C ARG A 44 0.76 -3.91 -19.46
N ASN A 45 1.35 -4.61 -18.48
CA ASN A 45 2.13 -5.81 -18.70
C ASN A 45 1.25 -6.97 -19.19
N VAL A 46 0.08 -7.18 -18.60
CA VAL A 46 -0.88 -8.21 -19.02
C VAL A 46 -1.35 -7.93 -20.45
N LEU A 47 -1.73 -6.69 -20.77
CA LEU A 47 -2.16 -6.32 -22.13
C LEU A 47 -1.05 -6.50 -23.17
N ARG A 48 0.21 -6.32 -22.79
CA ARG A 48 1.36 -6.54 -23.66
C ARG A 48 1.65 -8.01 -23.90
N ASP A 49 1.68 -8.82 -22.83
CA ASP A 49 2.21 -10.17 -22.83
C ASP A 49 1.11 -11.25 -23.03
N ALA A 50 -0.13 -10.96 -22.63
CA ALA A 50 -1.26 -11.86 -22.76
C ALA A 50 -2.59 -11.10 -22.93
N PRO A 51 -2.83 -10.43 -24.05
CA PRO A 51 -3.96 -9.49 -24.22
C PRO A 51 -5.34 -10.16 -24.18
N SER A 52 -5.42 -11.48 -24.38
CA SER A 52 -6.68 -12.24 -24.31
C SER A 52 -6.97 -12.86 -22.94
N THR A 53 -6.06 -12.72 -21.99
CA THR A 53 -6.25 -13.30 -20.64
C THR A 53 -7.10 -12.36 -19.81
N PRO A 54 -8.22 -12.83 -19.22
CA PRO A 54 -9.00 -12.03 -18.29
C PRO A 54 -8.14 -11.64 -17.09
N PHE A 55 -8.10 -10.36 -16.78
CA PHE A 55 -7.35 -9.81 -15.65
C PHE A 55 -8.24 -8.88 -14.83
N VAL A 56 -8.29 -9.12 -13.53
CA VAL A 56 -8.99 -8.28 -12.57
C VAL A 56 -7.95 -7.48 -11.78
N PRO A 57 -7.93 -6.14 -11.90
CA PRO A 57 -7.02 -5.30 -11.13
C PRO A 57 -7.50 -5.13 -9.68
N GLY A 58 -6.74 -4.33 -8.91
CA GLY A 58 -7.08 -4.00 -7.53
C GLY A 58 -6.51 -4.99 -6.54
N ARG A 59 -5.39 -4.64 -5.90
CA ARG A 59 -4.75 -5.51 -4.92
C ARG A 59 -5.18 -5.21 -3.49
N SER A 60 -5.37 -3.94 -3.19
CA SER A 60 -5.77 -3.44 -1.87
C SER A 60 -7.28 -3.35 -1.79
N PHE A 61 -7.87 -3.97 -0.79
CA PHE A 61 -9.33 -4.05 -0.66
C PHE A 61 -9.81 -3.98 0.78
N CYS A 62 -11.07 -3.62 0.93
CA CYS A 62 -11.87 -3.78 2.16
C CYS A 62 -13.17 -4.50 1.82
N GLY A 63 -13.64 -5.38 2.68
CA GLY A 63 -14.87 -6.13 2.47
C GLY A 63 -15.33 -6.88 3.70
N ARG A 64 -16.42 -7.64 3.56
CA ARG A 64 -16.93 -8.50 4.63
C ARG A 64 -16.68 -9.97 4.31
N VAL A 65 -16.24 -10.71 5.29
CA VAL A 65 -16.10 -12.17 5.21
C VAL A 65 -17.47 -12.79 5.01
N VAL A 66 -17.59 -13.62 4.00
CA VAL A 66 -18.81 -14.40 3.69
C VAL A 66 -18.67 -15.84 4.17
N ASP A 67 -17.49 -16.43 3.92
CA ASP A 67 -17.22 -17.82 4.28
C ASP A 67 -15.72 -18.03 4.54
N CYS A 68 -15.39 -19.01 5.37
CA CYS A 68 -14.04 -19.36 5.77
C CYS A 68 -13.79 -20.86 5.64
N GLY A 69 -12.57 -21.20 5.23
CA GLY A 69 -12.09 -22.59 5.28
C GLY A 69 -11.90 -23.10 6.70
N LEU A 70 -11.86 -24.42 6.86
CA LEU A 70 -11.83 -25.10 8.17
C LEU A 70 -10.61 -24.76 9.02
N ASP A 71 -9.48 -24.40 8.38
CA ASP A 71 -8.22 -24.05 9.07
C ASP A 71 -8.10 -22.56 9.40
N VAL A 72 -9.08 -21.73 9.01
CA VAL A 72 -9.14 -20.31 9.33
C VAL A 72 -9.66 -20.13 10.75
N LYS A 73 -8.80 -19.67 11.66
CA LYS A 73 -9.12 -19.52 13.09
C LYS A 73 -9.32 -18.06 13.54
N ARG A 74 -8.74 -17.11 12.78
CA ARG A 74 -8.72 -15.69 13.16
C ARG A 74 -9.86 -14.85 12.58
N LEU A 75 -10.59 -15.39 11.61
CA LEU A 75 -11.62 -14.70 10.85
C LEU A 75 -12.94 -15.47 10.92
N ARG A 76 -14.05 -14.74 10.89
CA ARG A 76 -15.40 -15.29 10.93
C ARG A 76 -16.29 -14.61 9.89
N PRO A 77 -17.32 -15.30 9.36
CA PRO A 77 -18.36 -14.66 8.56
C PRO A 77 -18.92 -13.42 9.25
N GLY A 78 -19.06 -12.32 8.52
CA GLY A 78 -19.51 -11.02 9.01
C GLY A 78 -18.39 -10.05 9.39
N ASP A 79 -17.17 -10.51 9.65
CA ASP A 79 -16.04 -9.63 9.98
C ASP A 79 -15.78 -8.63 8.85
N LEU A 80 -15.60 -7.37 9.21
CA LEU A 80 -15.04 -6.37 8.29
C LEU A 80 -13.54 -6.60 8.21
N VAL A 81 -13.03 -6.80 7.00
CA VAL A 81 -11.64 -7.15 6.77
C VAL A 81 -11.02 -6.28 5.68
N PHE A 82 -9.70 -6.18 5.70
CA PHE A 82 -8.91 -5.54 4.66
C PHE A 82 -7.70 -6.41 4.33
N GLY A 83 -7.17 -6.27 3.12
CA GLY A 83 -6.07 -7.12 2.69
C GLY A 83 -5.37 -6.65 1.44
N LEU A 84 -4.24 -7.31 1.17
CA LEU A 84 -3.40 -7.08 0.00
C LEU A 84 -3.26 -8.36 -0.80
N GLN A 85 -3.89 -8.42 -1.98
CA GLN A 85 -3.82 -9.59 -2.86
C GLN A 85 -2.46 -9.72 -3.54
N ASP A 86 -2.02 -10.95 -3.73
CA ASP A 86 -0.78 -11.29 -4.45
C ASP A 86 -0.86 -10.80 -5.92
N LEU A 87 0.23 -10.21 -6.40
CA LEU A 87 0.38 -9.73 -7.77
C LEU A 87 0.12 -10.78 -8.86
N ARG A 88 0.28 -12.06 -8.53
CA ARG A 88 0.11 -13.19 -9.45
C ARG A 88 -1.30 -13.73 -9.51
N LYS A 89 -2.22 -13.17 -8.71
CA LYS A 89 -3.63 -13.60 -8.63
C LYS A 89 -4.55 -12.53 -9.17
N CYS A 90 -5.79 -12.91 -9.49
CA CYS A 90 -6.84 -11.94 -9.81
C CYS A 90 -7.05 -10.99 -8.64
N GLY A 91 -7.21 -9.70 -8.95
CA GLY A 91 -7.44 -8.65 -7.96
C GLY A 91 -8.86 -8.62 -7.41
N ALA A 92 -9.13 -7.59 -6.66
CA ALA A 92 -10.35 -7.40 -5.89
C ALA A 92 -11.39 -6.49 -6.55
N LEU A 93 -11.15 -5.99 -7.79
CA LEU A 93 -12.16 -5.21 -8.51
C LEU A 93 -13.27 -6.13 -9.05
N ALA A 94 -13.95 -6.79 -8.12
CA ALA A 94 -15.04 -7.74 -8.32
C ALA A 94 -15.95 -7.72 -7.09
N GLU A 95 -17.17 -8.25 -7.20
CA GLU A 95 -18.10 -8.31 -6.05
C GLU A 95 -17.60 -9.26 -4.94
N TYR A 96 -16.92 -10.34 -5.34
CA TYR A 96 -16.38 -11.34 -4.42
C TYR A 96 -14.95 -11.71 -4.80
N ILE A 97 -14.14 -11.95 -3.78
CA ILE A 97 -12.76 -12.41 -3.94
C ILE A 97 -12.49 -13.57 -2.98
N MET A 98 -11.71 -14.54 -3.42
CA MET A 98 -11.17 -15.57 -2.55
C MET A 98 -9.70 -15.31 -2.30
N VAL A 99 -9.33 -15.20 -1.03
CA VAL A 99 -7.96 -14.88 -0.58
C VAL A 99 -7.48 -15.93 0.42
N HIS A 100 -6.16 -16.02 0.60
CA HIS A 100 -5.57 -16.78 1.69
C HIS A 100 -5.71 -16.00 3.01
N GLN A 101 -5.93 -16.69 4.14
CA GLN A 101 -6.09 -16.04 5.44
C GLN A 101 -4.91 -15.14 5.86
N ASP A 102 -3.70 -15.38 5.36
CA ASP A 102 -2.49 -14.63 5.74
C ASP A 102 -2.37 -13.27 5.04
N VAL A 103 -3.14 -13.05 3.98
CA VAL A 103 -3.14 -11.76 3.25
C VAL A 103 -4.29 -10.84 3.63
N VAL A 104 -5.05 -11.20 4.67
CA VAL A 104 -6.21 -10.47 5.14
C VAL A 104 -6.21 -10.36 6.67
N ALA A 105 -6.66 -9.22 7.18
CA ALA A 105 -6.77 -8.93 8.61
C ALA A 105 -8.12 -8.27 8.93
N VAL A 106 -8.56 -8.38 10.18
CA VAL A 106 -9.75 -7.67 10.66
C VAL A 106 -9.48 -6.17 10.63
N ALA A 107 -10.41 -5.41 10.07
CA ALA A 107 -10.31 -3.97 9.97
C ALA A 107 -10.60 -3.29 11.33
N PRO A 108 -9.98 -2.14 11.61
CA PRO A 108 -10.28 -1.37 12.81
C PRO A 108 -11.70 -0.81 12.73
N GLU A 109 -12.56 -1.16 13.68
CA GLU A 109 -13.94 -0.71 13.70
C GLU A 109 -14.06 0.78 14.10
N GLY A 110 -15.01 1.47 13.46
CA GLY A 110 -15.53 2.78 13.91
C GLY A 110 -14.63 3.98 13.69
N ARG A 111 -13.42 3.83 13.14
CA ARG A 111 -12.47 4.95 12.96
C ARG A 111 -12.32 5.40 11.50
N LEU A 112 -12.49 4.50 10.56
CA LEU A 112 -12.30 4.73 9.14
C LEU A 112 -13.47 4.16 8.34
N VAL A 113 -13.79 4.80 7.22
CA VAL A 113 -14.75 4.24 6.26
C VAL A 113 -14.09 3.18 5.37
N PRO A 114 -14.86 2.26 4.77
CA PRO A 114 -14.30 1.16 3.97
C PRO A 114 -13.34 1.59 2.87
N GLU A 115 -13.57 2.74 2.24
CA GLU A 115 -12.73 3.30 1.19
C GLU A 115 -11.35 3.72 1.72
N GLN A 116 -11.31 4.31 2.91
CA GLN A 116 -10.05 4.65 3.60
C GLN A 116 -9.31 3.38 4.02
N ILE A 117 -10.03 2.39 4.55
CA ILE A 117 -9.47 1.10 4.94
C ILE A 117 -8.87 0.39 3.73
N ALA A 118 -9.55 0.38 2.57
CA ALA A 118 -9.06 -0.24 1.35
C ALA A 118 -7.76 0.40 0.82
N ALA A 119 -7.50 1.66 1.11
CA ALA A 119 -6.29 2.35 0.70
C ALA A 119 -5.04 2.01 1.55
N LEU A 120 -5.23 1.43 2.74
CA LEU A 120 -4.14 1.18 3.68
C LEU A 120 -3.24 -0.03 3.32
N PRO A 121 -3.72 -1.18 2.82
CA PRO A 121 -2.93 -2.40 2.78
C PRO A 121 -1.61 -2.26 2.04
N ALA A 122 -1.60 -1.74 0.82
CA ALA A 122 -0.38 -1.63 0.02
C ALA A 122 0.66 -0.71 0.68
N THR A 123 0.24 0.47 1.07
CA THR A 123 1.14 1.45 1.71
C THR A 123 1.51 1.03 3.13
N GLY A 124 0.55 0.55 3.91
CA GLY A 124 0.76 0.14 5.30
C GLY A 124 1.73 -1.02 5.46
N VAL A 125 1.66 -2.03 4.58
CA VAL A 125 2.61 -3.16 4.61
C VAL A 125 4.02 -2.68 4.30
N MET A 126 4.19 -1.80 3.29
CA MET A 126 5.52 -1.24 2.95
C MET A 126 6.08 -0.40 4.10
N VAL A 127 5.28 0.49 4.67
CA VAL A 127 5.70 1.31 5.82
C VAL A 127 6.06 0.45 7.02
N HIS A 128 5.23 -0.55 7.32
CA HIS A 128 5.52 -1.49 8.41
C HIS A 128 6.87 -2.19 8.21
N GLN A 129 7.14 -2.70 7.01
CA GLN A 129 8.42 -3.34 6.69
C GLN A 129 9.61 -2.37 6.79
N ILE A 130 9.48 -1.14 6.29
CA ILE A 130 10.51 -0.11 6.41
C ILE A 130 10.82 0.15 7.90
N VAL A 131 9.79 0.38 8.68
CA VAL A 131 9.93 0.71 10.11
C VAL A 131 10.53 -0.46 10.89
N GLN A 132 10.02 -1.69 10.69
CA GLN A 132 10.54 -2.88 11.37
C GLN A 132 12.00 -3.17 11.02
N ASN A 133 12.35 -3.08 9.75
CA ASN A 133 13.68 -3.50 9.28
C ASN A 133 14.74 -2.41 9.46
N HIS A 134 14.36 -1.14 9.48
CA HIS A 134 15.32 -0.03 9.46
C HIS A 134 15.21 0.91 10.66
N CYS A 135 14.02 1.17 11.19
CA CYS A 135 13.88 2.11 12.31
C CYS A 135 14.00 1.42 13.67
N MET A 136 13.34 0.26 13.85
CA MET A 136 13.34 -0.42 15.16
C MET A 136 14.70 -0.97 15.58
N VAL A 137 15.63 -1.14 14.65
CA VAL A 137 17.00 -1.60 14.94
C VAL A 137 17.93 -0.46 15.37
N LEU A 138 17.48 0.79 15.26
CA LEU A 138 18.24 1.98 15.61
C LEU A 138 17.92 2.44 17.05
N PRO A 139 18.91 3.07 17.76
CA PRO A 139 18.63 3.70 19.04
C PRO A 139 17.57 4.82 18.91
N ARG A 140 16.80 5.02 19.96
CA ARG A 140 15.90 6.20 20.01
C ARG A 140 16.68 7.49 19.87
N GLY A 141 16.13 8.45 19.15
CA GLY A 141 16.81 9.71 18.83
C GLY A 141 17.68 9.65 17.58
N SER A 142 17.85 8.47 16.96
CA SER A 142 18.55 8.38 15.68
C SER A 142 17.89 9.25 14.62
N ARG A 143 18.72 9.91 13.81
CA ARG A 143 18.24 10.71 12.67
C ARG A 143 18.04 9.81 11.46
N ILE A 144 16.91 9.93 10.81
CA ILE A 144 16.59 9.23 9.56
C ILE A 144 16.18 10.23 8.49
N LEU A 145 16.71 10.04 7.29
CA LEU A 145 16.32 10.78 6.10
C LEU A 145 15.26 10.00 5.34
N VAL A 146 14.14 10.66 5.08
CA VAL A 146 13.06 10.12 4.25
C VAL A 146 13.04 10.86 2.92
N LEU A 147 13.37 10.17 1.84
CA LEU A 147 13.33 10.71 0.49
C LEU A 147 11.91 10.72 -0.08
N ASN A 148 11.60 11.72 -0.89
CA ASN A 148 10.25 11.94 -1.44
C ASN A 148 9.17 11.91 -0.33
N ALA A 149 9.47 12.52 0.79
CA ALA A 149 8.69 12.44 2.02
C ALA A 149 7.26 13.01 1.91
N HIS A 150 6.95 13.70 0.82
CA HIS A 150 5.63 14.27 0.51
C HIS A 150 4.61 13.21 0.06
N ASP A 151 5.05 12.06 -0.42
CA ASP A 151 4.16 10.99 -0.86
C ASP A 151 3.55 10.23 0.34
N MET A 152 2.62 9.32 0.06
CA MET A 152 1.90 8.60 1.11
C MET A 152 2.82 7.69 1.94
N ILE A 153 3.76 7.00 1.31
CA ILE A 153 4.71 6.12 1.98
C ILE A 153 5.63 6.96 2.88
N GLY A 154 6.18 8.05 2.34
CA GLY A 154 7.06 8.95 3.08
C GLY A 154 6.39 9.55 4.32
N ARG A 155 5.16 10.05 4.15
CA ARG A 155 4.38 10.63 5.27
C ARG A 155 4.09 9.62 6.38
N LEU A 156 3.60 8.44 6.03
CA LEU A 156 3.31 7.40 7.03
C LEU A 156 4.59 6.87 7.67
N THR A 157 5.69 6.77 6.92
CA THR A 157 7.00 6.40 7.47
C THR A 157 7.46 7.42 8.51
N MET A 158 7.35 8.73 8.21
CA MET A 158 7.70 9.78 9.17
C MET A 158 6.85 9.72 10.45
N GLN A 159 5.52 9.53 10.31
CA GLN A 159 4.62 9.41 11.45
C GLN A 159 5.02 8.24 12.36
N GLU A 160 5.22 7.06 11.79
CA GLU A 160 5.57 5.86 12.56
C GLU A 160 6.98 5.96 13.16
N ALA A 161 7.95 6.47 12.42
CA ALA A 161 9.31 6.67 12.92
C ALA A 161 9.35 7.71 14.06
N SER A 162 8.63 8.81 13.92
CA SER A 162 8.50 9.82 14.99
C SER A 162 7.85 9.23 16.24
N ARG A 163 6.81 8.38 16.08
CA ARG A 163 6.17 7.67 17.20
C ARG A 163 7.15 6.74 17.93
N LEU A 164 8.11 6.17 17.23
CA LEU A 164 9.20 5.36 17.80
C LEU A 164 10.31 6.21 18.43
N GLY A 165 10.23 7.53 18.33
CA GLY A 165 11.19 8.46 18.89
C GLY A 165 12.41 8.72 18.01
N MET A 166 12.30 8.48 16.69
CA MET A 166 13.29 8.87 15.71
C MET A 166 13.18 10.36 15.40
N VAL A 167 14.28 10.96 14.97
CA VAL A 167 14.35 12.33 14.44
C VAL A 167 14.26 12.27 12.92
N THR A 168 13.09 12.61 12.36
CA THR A 168 12.85 12.48 10.93
C THR A 168 13.26 13.76 10.18
N VAL A 169 14.08 13.60 9.16
CA VAL A 169 14.45 14.61 8.18
C VAL A 169 13.79 14.26 6.86
N ALA A 170 13.00 15.18 6.32
CA ALA A 170 12.27 14.98 5.07
C ALA A 170 13.03 15.58 3.89
N GLN A 171 13.19 14.86 2.79
CA GLN A 171 13.57 15.43 1.51
C GLN A 171 12.34 15.53 0.62
N VAL A 172 12.15 16.68 -0.03
CA VAL A 172 11.05 16.93 -0.96
C VAL A 172 11.52 17.63 -2.22
N PRO A 173 10.97 17.33 -3.41
CA PRO A 173 11.28 18.06 -4.62
C PRO A 173 10.71 19.48 -4.55
N PRO A 174 11.44 20.50 -5.07
CA PRO A 174 10.98 21.90 -5.05
C PRO A 174 9.67 22.13 -5.84
N SER A 175 9.35 21.21 -6.76
CA SER A 175 8.18 21.32 -7.63
C SER A 175 6.86 20.96 -6.95
N VAL A 176 6.87 20.44 -5.72
CA VAL A 176 5.66 20.01 -5.02
C VAL A 176 5.15 21.14 -4.09
N PRO A 177 4.01 21.76 -4.41
CA PRO A 177 3.42 22.81 -3.57
C PRO A 177 3.12 22.29 -2.16
N HIS A 178 3.34 23.11 -1.16
CA HIS A 178 3.03 22.81 0.26
C HIS A 178 3.70 21.56 0.85
N ALA A 179 4.66 20.95 0.14
CA ALA A 179 5.33 19.73 0.62
C ALA A 179 6.03 19.95 1.97
N GLU A 180 6.63 21.10 2.21
CA GLU A 180 7.28 21.39 3.49
C GLU A 180 6.28 21.38 4.65
N ALA A 181 5.18 22.12 4.55
CA ALA A 181 4.16 22.17 5.58
C ALA A 181 3.56 20.78 5.85
N LEU A 182 3.32 20.02 4.78
CA LEU A 182 2.81 18.66 4.86
C LEU A 182 3.78 17.72 5.61
N CYS A 183 5.08 17.80 5.32
CA CYS A 183 6.08 16.98 6.00
C CYS A 183 6.20 17.34 7.49
N ARG A 184 6.21 18.63 7.81
CA ARG A 184 6.24 19.09 9.23
C ARG A 184 5.01 18.59 10.01
N GLN A 185 3.81 18.63 9.43
CA GLN A 185 2.60 18.09 10.03
C GLN A 185 2.68 16.56 10.28
N ASN A 186 3.50 15.85 9.51
CA ASN A 186 3.70 14.41 9.63
C ASN A 186 4.96 14.03 10.43
N GLY A 187 5.54 14.98 11.17
CA GLY A 187 6.59 14.70 12.14
C GLY A 187 8.01 15.04 11.69
N ALA A 188 8.21 15.64 10.50
CA ALA A 188 9.54 16.06 10.08
C ALA A 188 10.04 17.22 10.94
N VAL A 189 11.22 17.04 11.56
CA VAL A 189 11.93 18.07 12.32
C VAL A 189 12.61 19.05 11.37
N GLU A 190 13.11 18.54 10.26
CA GLU A 190 13.81 19.30 9.23
C GLU A 190 13.30 18.89 7.84
N VAL A 191 13.22 19.85 6.91
CA VAL A 191 12.81 19.61 5.52
C VAL A 191 13.86 20.17 4.58
N LEU A 192 14.41 19.30 3.75
CA LEU A 192 15.40 19.62 2.72
C LEU A 192 14.69 19.67 1.36
N MET A 193 14.76 20.83 0.70
CA MET A 193 14.20 21.01 -0.63
C MET A 193 15.28 20.82 -1.68
N GLY A 194 15.17 19.79 -2.50
CA GLY A 194 16.16 19.48 -3.53
C GLY A 194 15.89 18.16 -4.25
N ASP A 195 16.75 17.83 -5.18
CA ASP A 195 16.77 16.51 -5.79
C ASP A 195 17.25 15.46 -4.78
N PRO A 196 16.66 14.25 -4.75
CA PRO A 196 17.06 13.19 -3.83
C PRO A 196 18.57 12.82 -3.92
N LEU A 197 19.12 12.73 -5.12
CA LEU A 197 20.53 12.37 -5.33
C LEU A 197 21.45 13.47 -4.85
N TRP A 198 21.11 14.73 -5.11
CA TRP A 198 21.86 15.88 -4.60
C TRP A 198 21.85 15.91 -3.07
N THR A 199 20.71 15.64 -2.45
CA THR A 199 20.56 15.60 -0.99
C THR A 199 21.42 14.50 -0.37
N ILE A 200 21.47 13.31 -0.97
CA ILE A 200 22.32 12.21 -0.50
C ILE A 200 23.80 12.59 -0.59
N ASN A 201 24.24 13.17 -1.72
CA ASN A 201 25.61 13.59 -1.93
C ASN A 201 26.04 14.67 -0.91
N LEU A 202 25.18 15.66 -0.66
CA LEU A 202 25.45 16.71 0.33
C LEU A 202 25.68 16.14 1.73
N LEU A 203 24.87 15.17 2.13
CA LEU A 203 24.99 14.52 3.44
C LEU A 203 26.26 13.64 3.51
N HIS A 204 26.63 13.00 2.42
CA HIS A 204 27.86 12.21 2.34
C HIS A 204 29.11 13.08 2.46
N GLU A 205 29.16 14.23 1.79
CA GLU A 205 30.25 15.17 1.89
C GLU A 205 30.37 15.79 3.29
N SER A 206 29.24 16.09 3.95
CA SER A 206 29.24 16.64 5.32
C SER A 206 29.70 15.66 6.39
N SER A 207 29.57 14.34 6.13
CA SER A 207 30.04 13.30 7.08
C SER A 207 31.57 13.08 7.04
N PHE A 208 32.27 13.57 6.02
CA PHE A 208 33.72 13.47 5.92
C PHE A 208 34.50 14.68 6.54
N ASN A 209 33.76 15.67 7.02
CA ASN A 209 34.34 16.88 7.63
C ASN A 209 34.17 16.97 9.16
N LEU A 210 33.93 15.82 9.84
CA LEU A 210 33.87 15.69 11.31
C LEU A 210 35.05 14.90 11.85
#